data_a3b96595a66b03c316524ea6a4866c68
#
_entry.id   a3b96595a66b03c316524ea6a4866c68
#
_cell.length_a   1.000
_cell.length_b   1.000
_cell.length_c   1.000
_cell.angle_alpha   90.00
_cell.angle_beta   90.00
_cell.angle_gamma   90.00
#
_symmetry.space_group_name_H-M   'P 1'
#
loop_
_entity.id
_entity.type
_entity.pdbx_description
1 polymer ?
#
loop_
_entity_poly.entity_id
_entity_poly.type
_entity_poly.pdbx_seq_one_letter_code
_entity_poly.pdbx_strand_id
1 'polypeptide(L)'
;MKKLATLLLCMVILLSGCAGTVKPEDALSAGDVWETIEEAYIYAFPLVLMDATMTSATNTEEPVPGKAPVNQFMHGVALANAQFKNVVTPNVDTIYTQVWYDLSEEPMIYVHPETDRFCKVQVLDAWTNTVAVLDRAGVYAITRSTWKGDLPDNVTRIDVPTAMAWAITRTVLSGEADLPNVYAIQAQMQLLPLSVYLSGEAYQPPKGSYREENSYVPINKVLSLDPVTFFNKANTLMEDNPPSAADAEILEKLAAVHVGSGMEFDASVLTGDIQANWREMLQGLRPKLAAEGMKFSKQ
;
A
#
# COMPACT_ATOMS: atom_id res chain seq x y z
N MET A 1 -74.48 -25.22 -18.31
CA MET A 1 -73.52 -25.93 -17.98
C MET A 1 -72.45 -26.01 -19.09
N LYS A 2 -71.76 -24.94 -19.33
CA LYS A 2 -70.78 -24.84 -20.42
C LYS A 2 -69.36 -24.79 -19.84
N LYS A 3 -68.54 -25.76 -20.24
CA LYS A 3 -67.11 -25.84 -19.89
C LYS A 3 -66.35 -24.78 -20.67
N LEU A 4 -65.63 -23.92 -19.98
CA LEU A 4 -64.71 -22.97 -20.58
C LEU A 4 -63.31 -23.53 -20.36
N ALA A 5 -62.65 -23.95 -21.44
CA ALA A 5 -61.27 -24.38 -21.46
C ALA A 5 -60.37 -23.14 -21.63
N THR A 6 -59.53 -22.85 -20.65
CA THR A 6 -58.56 -21.78 -20.73
C THR A 6 -57.25 -22.36 -21.29
N LEU A 7 -56.87 -21.89 -22.46
CA LEU A 7 -55.66 -22.24 -23.17
C LEU A 7 -54.49 -21.42 -22.56
N LEU A 8 -53.57 -22.08 -21.89
CA LEU A 8 -52.35 -21.44 -21.34
C LEU A 8 -51.29 -21.42 -22.46
N LEU A 9 -51.07 -20.24 -23.03
CA LEU A 9 -50.00 -20.01 -24.01
C LEU A 9 -48.69 -19.81 -23.31
N CYS A 10 -47.81 -20.82 -23.27
CA CYS A 10 -46.43 -20.69 -22.80
C CYS A 10 -45.61 -19.91 -23.84
N MET A 11 -45.37 -18.65 -23.55
CA MET A 11 -44.44 -17.81 -24.31
C MET A 11 -42.99 -18.12 -23.84
N VAL A 12 -42.30 -18.97 -24.59
CA VAL A 12 -40.87 -19.20 -24.40
C VAL A 12 -40.12 -17.99 -24.96
N ILE A 13 -39.65 -17.13 -24.06
CA ILE A 13 -38.72 -16.04 -24.41
C ILE A 13 -37.33 -16.70 -24.56
N LEU A 14 -36.92 -16.91 -25.78
CA LEU A 14 -35.53 -17.21 -26.12
C LEU A 14 -34.70 -15.94 -25.85
N LEU A 15 -34.05 -15.87 -24.67
CA LEU A 15 -32.96 -14.95 -24.40
C LEU A 15 -31.77 -15.42 -25.25
N SER A 16 -31.69 -14.91 -26.47
CA SER A 16 -30.44 -14.93 -27.23
C SER A 16 -29.44 -14.04 -26.48
N GLY A 17 -28.62 -14.67 -25.66
CA GLY A 17 -27.43 -14.03 -25.13
C GLY A 17 -26.55 -13.63 -26.31
N CYS A 18 -26.43 -12.36 -26.60
CA CYS A 18 -25.33 -11.85 -27.39
C CYS A 18 -24.03 -12.12 -26.61
N ALA A 19 -23.45 -13.30 -26.84
CA ALA A 19 -22.02 -13.44 -26.64
C ALA A 19 -21.39 -12.52 -27.70
N GLY A 20 -21.00 -11.35 -27.26
CA GLY A 20 -20.17 -10.45 -28.06
C GLY A 20 -18.90 -11.21 -28.42
N THR A 21 -18.83 -11.71 -29.64
CA THR A 21 -17.56 -12.15 -30.21
C THR A 21 -16.70 -10.92 -30.30
N VAL A 22 -15.70 -10.82 -29.43
CA VAL A 22 -14.60 -9.84 -29.56
C VAL A 22 -14.06 -10.00 -30.96
N LYS A 23 -14.12 -8.92 -31.75
CA LYS A 23 -13.61 -8.94 -33.12
C LYS A 23 -12.11 -9.17 -33.08
N PRO A 24 -11.52 -9.93 -34.04
CA PRO A 24 -10.07 -10.16 -34.09
C PRO A 24 -9.21 -8.86 -34.22
N GLU A 25 -9.84 -7.71 -34.47
CA GLU A 25 -9.17 -6.41 -34.58
C GLU A 25 -8.76 -5.78 -33.23
N ASP A 26 -9.27 -6.30 -32.10
CA ASP A 26 -8.98 -5.77 -30.75
C ASP A 26 -7.83 -6.51 -30.03
N ALA A 27 -7.20 -7.49 -30.68
CA ALA A 27 -6.04 -8.18 -30.11
C ALA A 27 -4.80 -7.29 -30.26
N LEU A 28 -4.17 -6.96 -29.11
CA LEU A 28 -2.91 -6.23 -29.08
C LEU A 28 -1.85 -6.94 -29.95
N SER A 29 -1.05 -6.20 -30.72
CA SER A 29 0.13 -6.77 -31.37
C SER A 29 1.14 -7.26 -30.31
N ALA A 30 2.05 -8.16 -30.65
CA ALA A 30 3.07 -8.64 -29.73
C ALA A 30 3.96 -7.50 -29.16
N GLY A 31 4.17 -6.45 -29.95
CA GLY A 31 4.88 -5.24 -29.52
C GLY A 31 4.08 -4.42 -28.53
N ASP A 32 2.78 -4.24 -28.78
CA ASP A 32 1.88 -3.51 -27.89
C ASP A 32 1.68 -4.26 -26.56
N VAL A 33 1.61 -5.60 -26.59
CA VAL A 33 1.57 -6.44 -25.38
C VAL A 33 2.82 -6.21 -24.53
N TRP A 34 4.00 -6.20 -25.13
CA TRP A 34 5.25 -5.97 -24.41
C TRP A 34 5.26 -4.60 -23.71
N GLU A 35 4.94 -3.54 -24.45
CA GLU A 35 4.88 -2.18 -23.90
C GLU A 35 3.85 -2.08 -22.76
N THR A 36 2.68 -2.69 -22.93
CA THR A 36 1.64 -2.70 -21.90
C THR A 36 2.05 -3.48 -20.65
N ILE A 37 2.76 -4.61 -20.80
CA ILE A 37 3.30 -5.38 -19.67
C ILE A 37 4.39 -4.58 -18.93
N GLU A 38 5.27 -3.86 -19.65
CA GLU A 38 6.26 -2.97 -19.05
C GLU A 38 5.59 -1.85 -18.23
N GLU A 39 4.58 -1.19 -18.80
CA GLU A 39 3.81 -0.17 -18.10
C GLU A 39 3.06 -0.72 -16.89
N ALA A 40 2.43 -1.89 -17.03
CA ALA A 40 1.74 -2.56 -15.93
C ALA A 40 2.70 -2.87 -14.76
N TYR A 41 3.92 -3.32 -15.07
CA TYR A 41 4.92 -3.56 -14.05
C TYR A 41 5.34 -2.26 -13.35
N ILE A 42 5.63 -1.21 -14.11
CA ILE A 42 6.01 0.10 -13.55
C ILE A 42 4.88 0.65 -12.68
N TYR A 43 3.64 0.57 -13.14
CA TYR A 43 2.46 1.06 -12.43
C TYR A 43 2.23 0.32 -11.11
N ALA A 44 2.26 -1.01 -11.12
CA ALA A 44 1.99 -1.83 -9.94
C ALA A 44 3.18 -1.96 -8.97
N PHE A 45 4.40 -1.62 -9.43
CA PHE A 45 5.63 -1.80 -8.65
C PHE A 45 5.61 -1.12 -7.28
N PRO A 46 5.17 0.15 -7.13
CA PRO A 46 5.10 0.81 -5.82
C PRO A 46 4.21 0.04 -4.83
N LEU A 47 3.05 -0.42 -5.25
CA LEU A 47 2.10 -1.17 -4.41
C LEU A 47 2.70 -2.50 -3.94
N VAL A 48 3.29 -3.27 -4.85
CA VAL A 48 3.91 -4.57 -4.51
C VAL A 48 5.15 -4.37 -3.62
N LEU A 49 5.91 -3.30 -3.84
CA LEU A 49 7.06 -2.98 -2.99
C LEU A 49 6.63 -2.51 -1.60
N MET A 50 5.54 -1.75 -1.50
CA MET A 50 4.95 -1.30 -0.23
C MET A 50 4.52 -2.50 0.62
N ASP A 51 3.79 -3.46 0.03
CA ASP A 51 3.40 -4.71 0.70
C ASP A 51 4.62 -5.53 1.16
N ALA A 52 5.61 -5.71 0.30
CA ALA A 52 6.83 -6.41 0.67
C ALA A 52 7.60 -5.69 1.79
N THR A 53 7.59 -4.35 1.78
CA THR A 53 8.22 -3.54 2.83
C THR A 53 7.48 -3.66 4.15
N MET A 54 6.15 -3.53 4.14
CA MET A 54 5.30 -3.74 5.31
C MET A 54 5.52 -5.15 5.88
N THR A 55 5.42 -6.17 5.04
CA THR A 55 5.62 -7.57 5.45
C THR A 55 6.96 -7.78 6.16
N SER A 56 8.06 -7.24 5.63
CA SER A 56 9.39 -7.37 6.24
C SER A 56 9.55 -6.52 7.50
N ALA A 57 9.00 -5.28 7.49
CA ALA A 57 9.11 -4.33 8.61
C ALA A 57 8.25 -4.72 9.82
N THR A 58 7.17 -5.49 9.57
CA THR A 58 6.27 -5.95 10.64
C THR A 58 6.52 -7.40 11.08
N ASN A 59 7.53 -8.05 10.49
CA ASN A 59 7.89 -9.44 10.80
C ASN A 59 8.62 -9.54 12.15
N THR A 60 7.88 -9.38 13.23
CA THR A 60 8.33 -9.47 14.63
C THR A 60 7.15 -9.70 15.56
N GLU A 61 7.37 -10.35 16.72
CA GLU A 61 6.33 -10.54 17.73
C GLU A 61 6.09 -9.28 18.58
N GLU A 62 7.13 -8.49 18.81
CA GLU A 62 7.09 -7.26 19.61
C GLU A 62 7.95 -6.19 18.95
N PRO A 63 7.74 -4.89 19.27
CA PRO A 63 8.60 -3.83 18.75
C PRO A 63 10.08 -4.04 19.11
N VAL A 64 10.93 -3.99 18.09
CA VAL A 64 12.39 -4.08 18.22
C VAL A 64 13.03 -2.99 17.35
N PRO A 65 14.32 -2.68 17.49
CA PRO A 65 14.98 -1.71 16.62
C PRO A 65 14.78 -2.05 15.13
N GLY A 66 14.12 -1.17 14.40
CA GLY A 66 13.86 -1.30 12.97
C GLY A 66 12.60 -2.08 12.58
N LYS A 67 11.87 -2.70 13.52
CA LYS A 67 10.63 -3.45 13.26
C LYS A 67 9.60 -3.25 14.37
N ALA A 68 8.32 -3.27 14.01
CA ALA A 68 7.22 -3.39 14.96
C ALA A 68 6.05 -4.14 14.31
N PRO A 69 5.21 -4.84 15.07
CA PRO A 69 3.98 -5.40 14.53
C PRO A 69 3.09 -4.33 13.88
N VAL A 70 2.17 -4.76 13.03
CA VAL A 70 1.16 -3.89 12.42
C VAL A 70 0.41 -3.12 13.51
N ASN A 71 0.05 -1.87 13.23
CA ASN A 71 -0.64 -0.98 14.16
C ASN A 71 0.12 -0.75 15.50
N GLN A 72 1.45 -0.81 15.45
CA GLN A 72 2.32 -0.50 16.59
C GLN A 72 3.48 0.41 16.18
N PHE A 73 3.99 1.19 17.15
CA PHE A 73 5.14 2.05 16.91
C PHE A 73 6.45 1.28 16.79
N MET A 74 7.19 1.55 15.74
CA MET A 74 8.63 1.34 15.69
C MET A 74 9.32 2.67 16.03
N HIS A 75 9.89 2.79 17.21
CA HIS A 75 10.67 3.96 17.59
C HIS A 75 12.13 3.79 17.22
N GLY A 76 12.65 4.70 16.40
CA GLY A 76 14.08 4.79 16.14
C GLY A 76 14.82 5.25 17.38
N VAL A 77 15.96 4.64 17.67
CA VAL A 77 16.77 4.88 18.87
C VAL A 77 18.10 5.56 18.57
N ALA A 78 18.46 5.73 17.30
CA ALA A 78 19.69 6.36 16.86
C ALA A 78 19.54 6.90 15.44
N LEU A 79 20.43 7.82 15.06
CA LEU A 79 20.57 8.22 13.67
C LEU A 79 21.15 7.08 12.83
N ALA A 80 20.81 7.07 11.54
CA ALA A 80 21.46 6.20 10.60
C ALA A 80 22.97 6.48 10.55
N ASN A 81 23.76 5.42 10.53
CA ASN A 81 25.20 5.49 10.44
C ASN A 81 25.71 4.75 9.17
N ALA A 82 27.03 4.69 8.96
CA ALA A 82 27.63 4.09 7.77
C ALA A 82 27.32 2.58 7.61
N GLN A 83 26.90 1.89 8.65
CA GLN A 83 26.46 0.48 8.64
C GLN A 83 25.01 0.31 8.19
N PHE A 84 24.20 1.39 8.21
CA PHE A 84 22.82 1.36 7.77
C PHE A 84 22.73 1.39 6.24
N LYS A 85 22.43 0.24 5.64
CA LYS A 85 22.45 0.04 4.18
C LYS A 85 21.06 -0.23 3.57
N ASN A 86 20.01 -0.01 4.36
CA ASN A 86 18.63 -0.33 3.91
C ASN A 86 18.05 0.71 2.96
N VAL A 87 18.62 1.93 2.91
CA VAL A 87 18.23 3.00 1.99
C VAL A 87 19.46 3.69 1.38
N VAL A 88 19.28 4.29 0.21
CA VAL A 88 20.37 4.90 -0.57
C VAL A 88 20.96 6.14 0.11
N THR A 89 20.09 6.97 0.70
CA THR A 89 20.45 8.21 1.39
C THR A 89 19.74 8.28 2.74
N PRO A 90 20.35 7.71 3.81
CA PRO A 90 19.76 7.79 5.14
C PRO A 90 19.76 9.22 5.65
N ASN A 91 18.68 9.57 6.37
CA ASN A 91 18.59 10.85 7.07
C ASN A 91 19.53 10.85 8.29
N VAL A 92 20.21 11.96 8.53
CA VAL A 92 21.24 12.10 9.58
C VAL A 92 20.91 13.17 10.63
N ASP A 93 19.72 13.76 10.62
CA ASP A 93 19.29 14.87 11.47
C ASP A 93 17.94 14.69 12.15
N THR A 94 17.19 13.65 11.82
CA THR A 94 15.95 13.30 12.51
C THR A 94 15.92 11.84 12.94
N ILE A 95 15.31 11.59 14.10
CA ILE A 95 14.95 10.25 14.58
C ILE A 95 13.57 9.91 14.04
N TYR A 96 13.41 8.71 13.53
CA TYR A 96 12.15 8.25 12.99
C TYR A 96 11.34 7.46 14.00
N THR A 97 10.02 7.73 14.02
CA THR A 97 9.01 6.81 14.55
C THR A 97 8.13 6.40 13.39
N GLN A 98 7.89 5.11 13.21
CA GLN A 98 7.14 4.58 12.08
C GLN A 98 5.98 3.71 12.56
N VAL A 99 4.91 3.71 11.77
CA VAL A 99 3.75 2.82 11.95
C VAL A 99 3.34 2.29 10.59
N TRP A 100 3.22 1.00 10.48
CA TRP A 100 2.53 0.33 9.38
C TRP A 100 1.10 0.05 9.81
N TYR A 101 0.14 0.60 9.09
CA TYR A 101 -1.28 0.44 9.38
C TYR A 101 -1.92 -0.63 8.51
N ASP A 102 -2.75 -1.44 9.16
CA ASP A 102 -3.88 -2.13 8.56
C ASP A 102 -5.16 -1.46 9.07
N LEU A 103 -5.89 -0.82 8.14
CA LEU A 103 -7.11 -0.07 8.41
C LEU A 103 -8.38 -0.84 7.97
N SER A 104 -8.26 -2.15 7.75
CA SER A 104 -9.36 -2.97 7.22
C SER A 104 -10.52 -3.10 8.20
N GLU A 105 -10.25 -3.15 9.52
CA GLU A 105 -11.27 -3.39 10.53
C GLU A 105 -11.83 -2.07 11.10
N GLU A 106 -10.97 -1.23 11.66
CA GLU A 106 -11.38 0.02 12.29
C GLU A 106 -10.29 1.11 12.18
N PRO A 107 -10.64 2.39 12.41
CA PRO A 107 -9.67 3.47 12.50
C PRO A 107 -8.66 3.30 13.62
N MET A 108 -7.43 3.74 13.38
CA MET A 108 -6.41 3.85 14.40
C MET A 108 -6.28 5.29 14.89
N ILE A 109 -6.33 5.49 16.20
CA ILE A 109 -6.10 6.78 16.83
C ILE A 109 -4.61 6.98 17.04
N TYR A 110 -4.08 8.04 16.46
CA TYR A 110 -2.72 8.53 16.66
C TYR A 110 -2.76 9.81 17.50
N VAL A 111 -2.16 9.79 18.70
CA VAL A 111 -1.98 11.00 19.51
C VAL A 111 -0.60 11.58 19.22
N HIS A 112 -0.60 12.78 18.63
CA HIS A 112 0.62 13.55 18.36
C HIS A 112 0.88 14.50 19.52
N PRO A 113 2.04 14.37 20.23
CA PRO A 113 2.32 15.19 21.40
C PRO A 113 2.65 16.63 21.04
N GLU A 114 2.46 17.52 21.99
CA GLU A 114 2.94 18.90 21.89
C GLU A 114 4.46 18.94 22.04
N THR A 115 5.13 19.70 21.17
CA THR A 115 6.57 19.92 21.21
C THR A 115 6.93 21.20 20.47
N ASP A 116 7.96 21.88 20.92
CA ASP A 116 8.51 23.11 20.34
C ASP A 116 9.49 22.84 19.18
N ARG A 117 9.85 21.58 18.97
CA ARG A 117 10.78 21.18 17.89
C ARG A 117 10.05 20.65 16.65
N PHE A 118 10.77 20.60 15.56
CA PHE A 118 10.27 19.92 14.36
C PHE A 118 9.96 18.45 14.70
N CYS A 119 8.70 18.13 14.68
CA CYS A 119 8.17 16.76 14.83
C CYS A 119 6.95 16.65 13.92
N LYS A 120 7.10 16.03 12.75
CA LYS A 120 6.03 15.94 11.76
C LYS A 120 5.80 14.51 11.32
N VAL A 121 4.52 14.16 11.14
CA VAL A 121 4.09 12.84 10.69
C VAL A 121 3.65 12.95 9.24
N GLN A 122 4.33 12.26 8.37
CA GLN A 122 3.88 12.04 6.99
C GLN A 122 3.07 10.74 6.95
N VAL A 123 1.82 10.82 6.51
CA VAL A 123 0.96 9.65 6.28
C VAL A 123 0.92 9.36 4.79
N LEU A 124 1.26 8.13 4.41
CA LEU A 124 1.28 7.64 3.03
C LEU A 124 0.23 6.55 2.85
N ASP A 125 -0.40 6.53 1.68
CA ASP A 125 -1.23 5.40 1.25
C ASP A 125 -0.37 4.23 0.71
N ALA A 126 -1.03 3.15 0.30
CA ALA A 126 -0.36 1.97 -0.26
C ALA A 126 0.39 2.23 -1.58
N TRP A 127 0.08 3.32 -2.27
CA TRP A 127 0.72 3.74 -3.53
C TRP A 127 1.85 4.74 -3.31
N THR A 128 2.23 4.98 -2.03
CA THR A 128 3.24 5.95 -1.61
C THR A 128 2.86 7.43 -1.79
N ASN A 129 1.59 7.73 -2.06
CA ASN A 129 1.12 9.11 -2.07
C ASN A 129 1.05 9.65 -0.65
N THR A 130 1.51 10.89 -0.43
CA THR A 130 1.31 11.59 0.84
C THR A 130 -0.14 12.05 0.95
N VAL A 131 -0.91 11.43 1.84
CA VAL A 131 -2.32 11.79 2.07
C VAL A 131 -2.48 12.88 3.12
N ALA A 132 -1.56 12.97 4.08
CA ALA A 132 -1.55 14.00 5.11
C ALA A 132 -0.15 14.25 5.67
N VAL A 133 0.04 15.46 6.19
CA VAL A 133 1.18 15.80 7.06
C VAL A 133 0.62 16.39 8.35
N LEU A 134 0.82 15.67 9.48
CA LEU A 134 0.43 16.14 10.80
C LEU A 134 1.58 16.94 11.38
N ASP A 135 1.37 18.23 11.56
CA ASP A 135 2.40 19.18 12.01
C ASP A 135 2.04 19.88 13.33
N ARG A 136 0.92 19.51 13.95
CA ARG A 136 0.44 20.06 15.23
C ARG A 136 0.11 18.94 16.20
N ALA A 137 0.24 19.24 17.49
CA ALA A 137 -0.26 18.37 18.53
C ALA A 137 -1.77 18.15 18.40
N GLY A 138 -2.23 16.95 18.67
CA GLY A 138 -3.66 16.62 18.55
C GLY A 138 -3.92 15.13 18.53
N VAL A 139 -5.20 14.81 18.44
CA VAL A 139 -5.70 13.45 18.29
C VAL A 139 -6.20 13.27 16.86
N TYR A 140 -5.66 12.30 16.17
CA TYR A 140 -5.95 12.03 14.77
C TYR A 140 -6.47 10.61 14.62
N ALA A 141 -7.58 10.45 13.91
CA ALA A 141 -8.07 9.14 13.49
C ALA A 141 -7.59 8.89 12.06
N ILE A 142 -6.70 7.92 11.89
CA ILE A 142 -6.29 7.41 10.58
C ILE A 142 -7.36 6.42 10.14
N THR A 143 -8.12 6.76 9.12
CA THR A 143 -9.33 6.03 8.72
C THR A 143 -9.21 5.56 7.27
N ARG A 144 -9.72 4.37 6.96
CA ARG A 144 -10.00 4.04 5.56
C ARG A 144 -11.12 4.95 5.04
N SER A 145 -10.98 5.53 3.85
CA SER A 145 -11.98 6.48 3.30
C SER A 145 -13.38 5.88 3.12
N THR A 146 -13.49 4.55 3.08
CA THR A 146 -14.75 3.81 3.05
C THR A 146 -15.43 3.69 4.42
N TRP A 147 -14.69 3.93 5.52
CA TRP A 147 -15.25 3.90 6.87
C TRP A 147 -16.21 5.10 7.08
N LYS A 148 -17.40 4.85 7.63
CA LYS A 148 -18.50 5.84 7.73
C LYS A 148 -18.98 6.10 9.17
N GLY A 149 -18.21 5.65 10.16
CA GLY A 149 -18.55 5.93 11.57
C GLY A 149 -18.31 7.37 11.98
N ASP A 150 -18.79 7.72 13.15
CA ASP A 150 -18.63 9.02 13.78
C ASP A 150 -17.37 9.06 14.65
N LEU A 151 -16.77 10.23 14.74
CA LEU A 151 -15.62 10.51 15.61
C LEU A 151 -15.99 11.54 16.67
N PRO A 152 -15.37 11.51 17.86
CA PRO A 152 -15.48 12.58 18.83
C PRO A 152 -15.02 13.94 18.26
N ASP A 153 -15.62 15.04 18.75
CA ASP A 153 -15.36 16.41 18.27
C ASP A 153 -13.87 16.84 18.37
N ASN A 154 -13.13 16.25 19.31
CA ASN A 154 -11.71 16.53 19.52
C ASN A 154 -10.78 15.68 18.66
N VAL A 155 -11.30 14.81 17.79
CA VAL A 155 -10.52 13.91 16.93
C VAL A 155 -10.56 14.40 15.50
N THR A 156 -9.40 14.67 14.93
CA THR A 156 -9.25 15.06 13.53
C THR A 156 -9.21 13.83 12.64
N ARG A 157 -10.10 13.76 11.65
CA ARG A 157 -10.16 12.66 10.69
C ARG A 157 -9.11 12.82 9.59
N ILE A 158 -8.38 11.74 9.31
CA ILE A 158 -7.45 11.60 8.18
C ILE A 158 -7.90 10.42 7.34
N ASP A 159 -8.50 10.69 6.20
CA ASP A 159 -8.98 9.67 5.28
C ASP A 159 -7.83 9.15 4.38
N VAL A 160 -7.58 7.84 4.47
CA VAL A 160 -6.63 7.12 3.61
C VAL A 160 -7.42 6.30 2.59
N PRO A 161 -7.15 6.39 1.29
CA PRO A 161 -7.91 5.66 0.27
C PRO A 161 -7.72 4.14 0.30
N THR A 162 -6.67 3.66 0.98
CA THR A 162 -6.23 2.27 0.99
C THR A 162 -6.32 1.65 2.39
N ALA A 163 -6.42 0.32 2.49
CA ALA A 163 -6.38 -0.39 3.76
C ALA A 163 -4.97 -0.38 4.37
N MET A 164 -3.94 -0.55 3.54
CA MET A 164 -2.56 -0.41 3.96
C MET A 164 -2.14 1.06 3.95
N ALA A 165 -1.49 1.50 5.03
CA ALA A 165 -0.91 2.84 5.11
C ALA A 165 0.42 2.82 5.88
N TRP A 166 1.22 3.87 5.71
CA TRP A 166 2.48 4.03 6.40
C TRP A 166 2.62 5.43 6.95
N ALA A 167 2.86 5.57 8.26
CA ALA A 167 3.18 6.84 8.88
C ALA A 167 4.66 6.91 9.25
N ILE A 168 5.30 8.02 8.91
CA ILE A 168 6.69 8.30 9.21
C ILE A 168 6.74 9.63 9.99
N THR A 169 6.99 9.54 11.29
CA THR A 169 7.28 10.70 12.11
C THR A 169 8.77 11.00 12.08
N ARG A 170 9.10 12.26 11.83
CA ARG A 170 10.48 12.76 11.84
C ARG A 170 10.63 13.77 12.95
N THR A 171 11.41 13.44 13.97
CA THR A 171 11.72 14.32 15.12
C THR A 171 13.17 14.77 15.01
N VAL A 172 13.39 16.09 14.91
CA VAL A 172 14.75 16.64 14.80
C VAL A 172 15.59 16.31 16.03
N LEU A 173 16.85 15.96 15.82
CA LEU A 173 17.84 15.65 16.84
C LEU A 173 18.98 16.68 16.78
N SER A 174 19.30 17.34 17.91
CA SER A 174 20.38 18.30 18.04
C SER A 174 21.66 17.66 18.56
N GLY A 175 22.06 16.54 17.96
CA GLY A 175 23.22 15.75 18.36
C GLY A 175 22.90 14.65 19.37
N GLU A 176 23.84 13.74 19.60
CA GLU A 176 23.63 12.51 20.38
C GLU A 176 23.18 12.78 21.82
N ALA A 177 23.67 13.83 22.44
CA ALA A 177 23.29 14.24 23.82
C ALA A 177 21.79 14.61 23.94
N ASP A 178 21.11 14.90 22.83
CA ASP A 178 19.68 15.26 22.77
C ASP A 178 18.74 14.05 22.65
N LEU A 179 19.26 12.84 22.46
CA LEU A 179 18.44 11.61 22.34
C LEU A 179 17.42 11.44 23.49
N PRO A 180 17.74 11.69 24.79
CA PRO A 180 16.75 11.59 25.86
C PRO A 180 15.52 12.49 25.67
N ASN A 181 15.68 13.67 25.08
CA ASN A 181 14.56 14.58 24.79
C ASN A 181 13.69 14.04 23.65
N VAL A 182 14.27 13.42 22.63
CA VAL A 182 13.53 12.76 21.55
C VAL A 182 12.75 11.56 22.12
N TYR A 183 13.35 10.75 22.98
CA TYR A 183 12.67 9.63 23.65
C TYR A 183 11.50 10.10 24.54
N ALA A 184 11.64 11.25 25.20
CA ALA A 184 10.55 11.83 25.99
C ALA A 184 9.35 12.25 25.12
N ILE A 185 9.59 12.69 23.87
CA ILE A 185 8.52 12.95 22.89
C ILE A 185 7.90 11.65 22.41
N GLN A 186 8.72 10.65 22.04
CA GLN A 186 8.24 9.34 21.61
C GLN A 186 7.36 8.68 22.68
N ALA A 187 7.73 8.79 23.96
CA ALA A 187 6.97 8.23 25.08
C ALA A 187 5.58 8.87 25.29
N GLN A 188 5.34 10.06 24.72
CA GLN A 188 4.04 10.75 24.78
C GLN A 188 3.14 10.40 23.58
N MET A 189 3.69 9.81 22.52
CA MET A 189 2.91 9.34 21.39
C MET A 189 2.04 8.16 21.82
N GLN A 190 0.78 8.12 21.35
CA GLN A 190 -0.10 6.98 21.59
C GLN A 190 -0.67 6.48 20.27
N LEU A 191 -0.86 5.18 20.19
CA LEU A 191 -1.48 4.51 19.05
C LEU A 191 -2.39 3.40 19.56
N LEU A 192 -3.68 3.50 19.26
CA LEU A 192 -4.68 2.54 19.73
C LEU A 192 -5.87 2.50 18.77
N PRO A 193 -6.63 1.38 18.73
CA PRO A 193 -7.87 1.30 17.97
C PRO A 193 -8.91 2.33 18.44
N LEU A 194 -9.76 2.79 17.53
CA LEU A 194 -10.83 3.75 17.87
C LEU A 194 -11.76 3.20 18.95
N SER A 195 -12.10 1.91 18.91
CA SER A 195 -12.95 1.26 19.91
C SER A 195 -12.37 1.37 21.32
N VAL A 196 -11.05 1.18 21.46
CA VAL A 196 -10.33 1.32 22.74
C VAL A 196 -10.28 2.78 23.18
N TYR A 197 -10.04 3.72 22.26
CA TYR A 197 -10.06 5.15 22.56
C TYR A 197 -11.42 5.60 23.12
N LEU A 198 -12.51 5.10 22.54
CA LEU A 198 -13.89 5.44 22.97
C LEU A 198 -14.25 4.79 24.31
N SER A 199 -13.78 3.56 24.57
CA SER A 199 -14.07 2.90 25.85
C SER A 199 -13.24 3.44 27.01
N GLY A 200 -12.06 4.02 26.72
CA GLY A 200 -11.10 4.47 27.74
C GLY A 200 -10.43 3.33 28.51
N GLU A 201 -10.53 2.11 28.00
CA GLU A 201 -9.90 0.95 28.62
C GLU A 201 -8.38 0.94 28.42
N ALA A 202 -7.68 0.26 29.31
CA ALA A 202 -6.24 0.06 29.13
C ALA A 202 -5.96 -0.81 27.90
N TYR A 203 -5.11 -0.31 27.01
CA TYR A 203 -4.75 -1.01 25.79
C TYR A 203 -3.39 -1.68 25.89
N GLN A 204 -3.35 -2.95 25.56
CA GLN A 204 -2.12 -3.68 25.29
C GLN A 204 -2.17 -4.17 23.86
N PRO A 205 -1.27 -3.71 22.98
CA PRO A 205 -1.23 -4.17 21.60
C PRO A 205 -1.04 -5.70 21.52
N PRO A 206 -1.70 -6.37 20.58
CA PRO A 206 -1.51 -7.79 20.39
C PRO A 206 -0.08 -8.09 19.92
N LYS A 207 0.43 -9.28 20.27
CA LYS A 207 1.70 -9.72 19.69
C LYS A 207 1.56 -9.90 18.18
N GLY A 208 2.60 -9.53 17.47
CA GLY A 208 2.75 -9.84 16.06
C GLY A 208 3.19 -11.29 15.82
N SER A 209 3.72 -11.54 14.65
CA SER A 209 4.25 -12.85 14.28
C SER A 209 5.61 -12.70 13.58
N TYR A 210 6.47 -13.68 13.79
CA TYR A 210 7.72 -13.81 13.06
C TYR A 210 7.67 -15.04 12.15
N ARG A 211 8.14 -14.85 10.89
CA ARG A 211 8.31 -15.93 9.93
C ARG A 211 9.63 -15.73 9.19
N GLU A 212 10.44 -16.78 9.08
CA GLU A 212 11.77 -16.73 8.44
C GLU A 212 11.67 -16.29 6.96
N GLU A 213 10.65 -16.76 6.25
CA GLU A 213 10.40 -16.41 4.84
C GLU A 213 10.12 -14.93 4.60
N ASN A 214 9.78 -14.17 5.66
CA ASN A 214 9.56 -12.72 5.63
C ASN A 214 10.81 -11.90 6.04
N SER A 215 11.94 -12.58 6.28
CA SER A 215 13.23 -11.95 6.60
C SER A 215 14.04 -11.70 5.32
N TYR A 216 13.66 -10.68 4.56
CA TYR A 216 14.27 -10.33 3.28
C TYR A 216 14.45 -8.81 3.12
N VAL A 217 15.28 -8.42 2.15
CA VAL A 217 15.34 -7.04 1.66
C VAL A 217 14.21 -6.83 0.65
N PRO A 218 13.24 -5.94 0.91
CA PRO A 218 12.00 -5.84 0.11
C PRO A 218 12.21 -5.69 -1.39
N ILE A 219 13.09 -4.78 -1.80
CA ILE A 219 13.40 -4.58 -3.23
C ILE A 219 13.92 -5.84 -3.92
N ASN A 220 14.77 -6.62 -3.23
CA ASN A 220 15.30 -7.86 -3.79
C ASN A 220 14.20 -8.92 -3.91
N LYS A 221 13.30 -8.98 -2.93
CA LYS A 221 12.13 -9.87 -2.97
C LYS A 221 11.27 -9.58 -4.17
N VAL A 222 10.87 -8.32 -4.38
CA VAL A 222 10.01 -7.92 -5.50
C VAL A 222 10.69 -8.20 -6.85
N LEU A 223 11.96 -7.83 -7.00
CA LEU A 223 12.73 -8.08 -8.24
C LEU A 223 13.01 -9.57 -8.51
N SER A 224 12.79 -10.46 -7.55
CA SER A 224 12.92 -11.91 -7.72
C SER A 224 11.63 -12.60 -8.14
N LEU A 225 10.48 -11.92 -8.12
CA LEU A 225 9.20 -12.49 -8.51
C LEU A 225 9.19 -12.76 -10.02
N ASP A 226 8.59 -13.88 -10.39
CA ASP A 226 8.21 -14.12 -11.77
C ASP A 226 6.99 -13.27 -12.15
N PRO A 227 6.71 -13.07 -13.45
CA PRO A 227 5.63 -12.17 -13.87
C PRO A 227 4.26 -12.59 -13.37
N VAL A 228 3.95 -13.88 -13.34
CA VAL A 228 2.63 -14.38 -12.91
C VAL A 228 2.43 -14.10 -11.42
N THR A 229 3.44 -14.41 -10.61
CA THR A 229 3.41 -14.12 -9.17
C THR A 229 3.31 -12.63 -8.89
N PHE A 230 4.07 -11.79 -9.62
CA PHE A 230 4.05 -10.34 -9.46
C PHE A 230 2.67 -9.74 -9.76
N PHE A 231 2.10 -10.05 -10.94
CA PHE A 231 0.85 -9.45 -11.36
C PHE A 231 -0.37 -9.97 -10.58
N ASN A 232 -0.43 -11.27 -10.26
CA ASN A 232 -1.48 -11.79 -9.38
C ASN A 232 -1.42 -11.16 -7.99
N LYS A 233 -0.21 -10.95 -7.44
CA LYS A 233 -0.06 -10.22 -6.19
C LYS A 233 -0.54 -8.78 -6.31
N ALA A 234 -0.19 -8.08 -7.37
CA ALA A 234 -0.66 -6.71 -7.62
C ALA A 234 -2.20 -6.65 -7.72
N ASN A 235 -2.80 -7.55 -8.50
CA ASN A 235 -4.25 -7.62 -8.68
C ASN A 235 -5.00 -7.83 -7.35
N THR A 236 -4.51 -8.77 -6.53
CA THR A 236 -5.07 -9.01 -5.18
C THR A 236 -4.90 -7.79 -4.27
N LEU A 237 -3.73 -7.16 -4.26
CA LEU A 237 -3.49 -5.98 -3.43
C LEU A 237 -4.39 -4.81 -3.81
N MET A 238 -4.73 -4.64 -5.09
CA MET A 238 -5.63 -3.57 -5.55
C MET A 238 -7.06 -3.71 -5.03
N GLU A 239 -7.50 -4.86 -4.56
CA GLU A 239 -8.85 -5.06 -4.01
C GLU A 239 -9.07 -4.21 -2.75
N ASP A 240 -8.11 -4.25 -1.82
CA ASP A 240 -8.15 -3.49 -0.58
C ASP A 240 -7.40 -2.15 -0.65
N ASN A 241 -6.57 -2.00 -1.66
CA ASN A 241 -5.79 -0.79 -1.90
C ASN A 241 -6.08 -0.24 -3.31
N PRO A 242 -7.31 0.26 -3.53
CA PRO A 242 -7.71 0.68 -4.87
C PRO A 242 -6.80 1.79 -5.40
N PRO A 243 -6.47 1.75 -6.70
CA PRO A 243 -5.78 2.85 -7.36
C PRO A 243 -6.63 4.13 -7.36
N SER A 244 -6.00 5.26 -7.69
CA SER A 244 -6.70 6.53 -7.82
C SER A 244 -7.74 6.48 -8.95
N ALA A 245 -8.89 7.13 -8.73
CA ALA A 245 -9.87 7.32 -9.80
C ALA A 245 -9.32 8.14 -11.00
N ALA A 246 -8.26 8.92 -10.78
CA ALA A 246 -7.58 9.65 -11.85
C ALA A 246 -6.81 8.73 -12.81
N ASP A 247 -6.53 7.49 -12.41
CA ASP A 247 -5.77 6.51 -13.18
C ASP A 247 -6.64 5.66 -14.12
N ALA A 248 -7.92 6.02 -14.30
CA ALA A 248 -8.89 5.21 -15.06
C ALA A 248 -8.40 4.86 -16.48
N GLU A 249 -7.75 5.79 -17.17
CA GLU A 249 -7.24 5.58 -18.55
C GLU A 249 -6.14 4.52 -18.59
N ILE A 250 -5.16 4.61 -17.70
CA ILE A 250 -4.09 3.60 -17.63
C ILE A 250 -4.64 2.25 -17.18
N LEU A 251 -5.57 2.21 -16.24
CA LEU A 251 -6.18 0.98 -15.76
C LEU A 251 -6.98 0.25 -16.86
N GLU A 252 -7.68 0.98 -17.73
CA GLU A 252 -8.34 0.42 -18.90
C GLU A 252 -7.32 -0.24 -19.85
N LYS A 253 -6.18 0.42 -20.09
CA LYS A 253 -5.08 -0.15 -20.89
C LYS A 253 -4.51 -1.42 -20.24
N LEU A 254 -4.25 -1.39 -18.93
CA LEU A 254 -3.68 -2.53 -18.20
C LEU A 254 -4.63 -3.73 -18.11
N ALA A 255 -5.94 -3.49 -18.10
CA ALA A 255 -6.94 -4.55 -18.12
C ALA A 255 -6.84 -5.44 -19.38
N ALA A 256 -6.35 -4.90 -20.51
CA ALA A 256 -6.12 -5.67 -21.74
C ALA A 256 -5.04 -6.77 -21.59
N VAL A 257 -4.20 -6.68 -20.57
CA VAL A 257 -3.20 -7.69 -20.19
C VAL A 257 -3.52 -8.34 -18.84
N HIS A 258 -4.78 -8.29 -18.41
CA HIS A 258 -5.29 -8.89 -17.18
C HIS A 258 -4.62 -8.35 -15.89
N VAL A 259 -4.29 -7.07 -15.87
CA VAL A 259 -3.78 -6.37 -14.69
C VAL A 259 -4.80 -5.36 -14.21
N GLY A 260 -5.32 -5.56 -12.99
CA GLY A 260 -6.36 -4.74 -12.36
C GLY A 260 -6.94 -5.40 -11.13
N SER A 261 -7.71 -4.64 -10.34
CA SER A 261 -8.31 -5.11 -9.10
C SER A 261 -9.17 -6.37 -9.30
N GLY A 262 -8.87 -7.43 -8.54
CA GLY A 262 -9.61 -8.70 -8.57
C GLY A 262 -9.48 -9.51 -9.86
N MET A 263 -8.58 -9.12 -10.77
CA MET A 263 -8.29 -9.90 -11.97
C MET A 263 -7.36 -11.07 -11.65
N GLU A 264 -7.48 -12.15 -12.42
CA GLU A 264 -6.49 -13.22 -12.50
C GLU A 264 -5.58 -12.94 -13.70
N PHE A 265 -4.29 -12.85 -13.46
CA PHE A 265 -3.33 -12.59 -14.53
C PHE A 265 -3.21 -13.81 -15.44
N ASP A 266 -3.52 -13.64 -16.71
CA ASP A 266 -3.40 -14.71 -17.71
C ASP A 266 -1.97 -14.75 -18.27
N ALA A 267 -1.24 -15.80 -17.90
CA ALA A 267 0.13 -16.02 -18.40
C ALA A 267 0.20 -16.23 -19.93
N SER A 268 -0.92 -16.50 -20.60
CA SER A 268 -0.95 -16.67 -22.07
C SER A 268 -0.66 -15.38 -22.84
N VAL A 269 -0.84 -14.20 -22.19
CA VAL A 269 -0.43 -12.90 -22.77
C VAL A 269 1.09 -12.76 -22.85
N LEU A 270 1.84 -13.51 -22.05
CA LEU A 270 3.29 -13.52 -22.08
C LEU A 270 3.76 -14.40 -23.24
N THR A 271 4.22 -13.80 -24.31
CA THR A 271 4.90 -14.58 -25.37
C THR A 271 6.13 -15.28 -24.78
N GLY A 272 6.55 -16.38 -25.39
CA GLY A 272 7.72 -17.15 -24.92
C GLY A 272 8.98 -16.28 -24.74
N ASP A 273 9.12 -15.25 -25.55
CA ASP A 273 10.25 -14.30 -25.47
C ASP A 273 10.14 -13.39 -24.22
N ILE A 274 8.94 -12.90 -23.87
CA ILE A 274 8.71 -12.08 -22.66
C ILE A 274 9.03 -12.90 -21.41
N GLN A 275 8.52 -14.13 -21.36
CA GLN A 275 8.72 -15.01 -20.22
C GLN A 275 10.20 -15.41 -20.06
N ALA A 276 10.90 -15.69 -21.16
CA ALA A 276 12.30 -16.06 -21.16
C ALA A 276 13.21 -14.88 -20.76
N ASN A 277 12.87 -13.65 -21.19
CA ASN A 277 13.69 -12.47 -21.00
C ASN A 277 13.22 -11.56 -19.85
N TRP A 278 12.26 -12.02 -19.01
CA TRP A 278 11.71 -11.23 -17.90
C TRP A 278 12.76 -10.55 -17.02
N ARG A 279 13.79 -11.31 -16.62
CA ARG A 279 14.89 -10.77 -15.78
C ARG A 279 15.73 -9.73 -16.50
N GLU A 280 15.99 -9.91 -17.78
CA GLU A 280 16.72 -8.94 -18.61
C GLU A 280 15.91 -7.66 -18.81
N MET A 281 14.60 -7.79 -19.05
CA MET A 281 13.67 -6.68 -19.08
C MET A 281 13.72 -5.87 -17.79
N LEU A 282 13.62 -6.51 -16.62
CA LEU A 282 13.69 -5.83 -15.33
C LEU A 282 15.03 -5.10 -15.12
N GLN A 283 16.13 -5.63 -15.61
CA GLN A 283 17.40 -4.92 -15.59
C GLN A 283 17.40 -3.68 -16.49
N GLY A 284 16.75 -3.76 -17.65
CA GLY A 284 16.56 -2.62 -18.57
C GLY A 284 15.64 -1.54 -18.02
N LEU A 285 14.67 -1.89 -17.15
CA LEU A 285 13.75 -0.93 -16.51
C LEU A 285 14.43 -0.05 -15.45
N ARG A 286 15.43 -0.54 -14.72
CA ARG A 286 16.12 0.23 -13.68
C ARG A 286 16.65 1.58 -14.17
N PRO A 287 17.37 1.69 -15.29
CA PRO A 287 17.80 2.98 -15.84
C PRO A 287 16.61 3.87 -16.25
N LYS A 288 15.54 3.29 -16.80
CA LYS A 288 14.34 4.03 -17.18
C LYS A 288 13.65 4.64 -15.95
N LEU A 289 13.42 3.85 -14.89
CA LEU A 289 12.84 4.32 -13.64
C LEU A 289 13.68 5.41 -12.98
N ALA A 290 15.00 5.27 -12.98
CA ALA A 290 15.91 6.30 -12.46
C ALA A 290 15.84 7.59 -13.30
N ALA A 291 15.73 7.51 -14.63
CA ALA A 291 15.63 8.65 -15.52
C ALA A 291 14.29 9.39 -15.31
N GLU A 292 13.18 8.68 -15.13
CA GLU A 292 11.87 9.26 -14.81
C GLU A 292 11.89 9.95 -13.45
N GLY A 293 12.41 9.29 -12.41
CA GLY A 293 12.56 9.90 -11.07
C GLY A 293 13.38 11.19 -11.09
N MET A 294 14.42 11.30 -11.93
CA MET A 294 15.20 12.52 -12.07
C MET A 294 14.46 13.65 -12.79
N LYS A 295 13.45 13.36 -13.62
CA LYS A 295 12.61 14.40 -14.23
C LYS A 295 11.74 15.10 -13.18
N PHE A 296 11.16 14.34 -12.25
CA PHE A 296 10.34 14.89 -11.16
C PHE A 296 11.16 15.68 -10.12
N SER A 297 12.43 15.37 -9.92
CA SER A 297 13.28 16.10 -8.97
C SER A 297 13.73 17.48 -9.47
N LYS A 298 13.43 17.85 -10.72
CA LYS A 298 13.79 19.15 -11.33
C LYS A 298 12.62 20.13 -11.43
N GLN A 299 11.43 19.74 -11.00
CA GLN A 299 10.25 20.60 -10.85
C GLN A 299 10.08 21.04 -9.41
#